data_c7ea26bda22d57db402e274a1b5ce056
#
_entry.id   c7ea26bda22d57db402e274a1b5ce056
#
_cell.length_a   1.000
_cell.length_b   1.000
_cell.length_c   1.000
_cell.angle_alpha   90.00
_cell.angle_beta   90.00
_cell.angle_gamma   90.00
#
_symmetry.space_group_name_H-M   'P 1'
#
loop_
_entity.id
_entity.type
_entity.pdbx_description
1 polymer ?
#
loop_
_entity_poly.entity_id
_entity_poly.type
_entity_poly.pdbx_seq_one_letter_code
_entity_poly.pdbx_strand_id
1 'polypeptide(L)'
;MLVENIQDLIPQRPPFVMVDKALSFNETGFSTGFRIKADNIFTEDGLFREPGLVENIAQTAAARAGYVSKAESRPVQVGYLGAINNLEIFSLPKTGDELITEITIENQIFDVTLISGKITCNNETIVQCKMKIFINQLKDS
;
A
#
# COMPACT_ATOMS: atom_id res chain seq x y z
N MET A 1 13.85 0.86 -10.11
CA MET A 1 12.38 0.71 -10.09
C MET A 1 12.02 -0.72 -10.44
N LEU A 2 11.17 -1.35 -9.64
CA LEU A 2 10.82 -2.77 -9.80
C LEU A 2 9.70 -2.97 -10.83
N VAL A 3 8.62 -2.19 -10.75
CA VAL A 3 7.47 -2.25 -11.67
C VAL A 3 6.96 -0.83 -11.90
N GLU A 4 6.84 -0.45 -13.18
CA GLU A 4 6.35 0.88 -13.56
C GLU A 4 4.83 0.99 -13.51
N ASN A 5 4.13 -0.04 -14.00
CA ASN A 5 2.67 -0.05 -14.00
C ASN A 5 2.16 -0.91 -12.86
N ILE A 6 2.00 -0.27 -11.70
CA ILE A 6 1.60 -0.97 -10.49
C ILE A 6 0.15 -1.47 -10.56
N GLN A 7 -0.66 -0.93 -11.46
CA GLN A 7 -2.06 -1.36 -11.59
C GLN A 7 -2.18 -2.82 -12.01
N ASP A 8 -1.14 -3.38 -12.62
CA ASP A 8 -1.11 -4.81 -12.93
C ASP A 8 -1.02 -5.69 -11.66
N LEU A 9 -0.66 -5.10 -10.53
CA LEU A 9 -0.45 -5.83 -9.27
C LEU A 9 -1.60 -5.69 -8.28
N ILE A 10 -2.51 -4.74 -8.52
CA ILE A 10 -3.58 -4.42 -7.57
C ILE A 10 -4.94 -4.46 -8.25
N PRO A 11 -6.03 -4.74 -7.50
CA PRO A 11 -7.38 -4.73 -8.07
C PRO A 11 -7.98 -3.33 -8.24
N GLN A 12 -7.50 -2.35 -7.47
CA GLN A 12 -8.03 -0.98 -7.52
C GLN A 12 -7.79 -0.34 -8.89
N ARG A 13 -8.68 0.57 -9.27
CA ARG A 13 -8.57 1.34 -10.52
C ARG A 13 -8.84 2.82 -10.26
N PRO A 14 -8.35 3.71 -11.15
CA PRO A 14 -8.61 5.14 -10.98
C PRO A 14 -10.11 5.42 -10.82
N PRO A 15 -10.49 6.36 -9.95
CA PRO A 15 -9.64 7.32 -9.23
C PRO A 15 -9.12 6.83 -7.87
N PHE A 16 -9.24 5.54 -7.56
CA PHE A 16 -8.97 5.00 -6.23
C PHE A 16 -7.56 4.43 -6.06
N VAL A 17 -6.67 4.61 -7.05
CA VAL A 17 -5.29 4.11 -6.98
C VAL A 17 -4.43 5.10 -6.21
N MET A 18 -3.83 4.64 -5.10
CA MET A 18 -2.99 5.46 -4.22
C MET A 18 -1.53 5.02 -4.22
N VAL A 19 -1.08 4.36 -5.28
CA VAL A 19 0.30 3.98 -5.52
C VAL A 19 0.60 4.17 -7.00
N ASP A 20 1.84 4.57 -7.34
CA ASP A 20 2.22 4.77 -8.74
C ASP A 20 3.13 3.67 -9.25
N LYS A 21 4.12 3.29 -8.46
CA LYS A 21 5.17 2.37 -8.91
C LYS A 21 5.69 1.54 -7.75
N ALA A 22 6.14 0.33 -8.06
CA ALA A 22 6.83 -0.52 -7.10
C ALA A 22 8.33 -0.23 -7.18
N LEU A 23 8.97 -0.07 -6.03
CA LEU A 23 10.38 0.30 -5.94
C LEU A 23 11.25 -0.88 -5.55
N SER A 24 10.85 -1.69 -4.58
CA SER A 24 11.66 -2.80 -4.10
C SER A 24 10.81 -3.93 -3.53
N PHE A 25 11.40 -5.12 -3.56
CA PHE A 25 10.81 -6.35 -3.03
C PHE A 25 11.89 -7.15 -2.31
N ASN A 26 11.54 -7.72 -1.17
CA ASN A 26 12.31 -8.79 -0.55
C ASN A 26 11.35 -9.78 0.14
N GLU A 27 11.89 -10.80 0.81
CA GLU A 27 11.07 -11.86 1.39
C GLU A 27 10.03 -11.39 2.39
N THR A 28 10.30 -10.29 3.10
CA THR A 28 9.41 -9.78 4.13
C THR A 28 8.89 -8.38 3.84
N GLY A 29 9.35 -7.72 2.78
CA GLY A 29 9.04 -6.32 2.56
C GLY A 29 8.71 -5.96 1.13
N PHE A 30 8.18 -4.77 0.96
CA PHE A 30 7.86 -4.18 -0.32
C PHE A 30 7.79 -2.67 -0.17
N SER A 31 8.19 -1.95 -1.20
CA SER A 31 8.08 -0.49 -1.17
C SER A 31 7.50 0.06 -2.45
N THR A 32 6.80 1.18 -2.33
CA THR A 32 6.15 1.86 -3.44
C THR A 32 6.45 3.35 -3.40
N GLY A 33 6.32 3.98 -4.58
CA GLY A 33 6.35 5.44 -4.71
C GLY A 33 5.00 5.95 -5.16
N PHE A 34 4.63 7.13 -4.70
CA PHE A 34 3.38 7.78 -5.05
C PHE A 34 3.53 9.30 -5.02
N ARG A 35 3.16 9.96 -6.10
CA ARG A 35 3.15 11.43 -6.16
C ARG A 35 1.74 11.95 -5.92
N ILE A 36 1.62 12.90 -5.00
CA ILE A 36 0.33 13.48 -4.64
C ILE A 36 -0.07 14.52 -5.69
N LYS A 37 -1.26 14.32 -6.27
CA LYS A 37 -1.82 15.22 -7.27
C LYS A 37 -2.94 16.05 -6.66
N ALA A 38 -3.09 17.28 -7.16
CA ALA A 38 -4.12 18.19 -6.67
C ALA A 38 -5.53 17.66 -6.87
N ASP A 39 -5.76 16.86 -7.93
CA ASP A 39 -7.07 16.30 -8.27
C ASP A 39 -7.32 14.92 -7.66
N ASN A 40 -6.42 14.43 -6.80
CA ASN A 40 -6.65 13.15 -6.12
C ASN A 40 -7.88 13.26 -5.22
N ILE A 41 -8.70 12.18 -5.19
CA ILE A 41 -9.95 12.17 -4.42
C ILE A 41 -9.75 12.40 -2.92
N PHE A 42 -8.54 12.12 -2.39
CA PHE A 42 -8.21 12.33 -0.98
C PHE A 42 -7.39 13.60 -0.75
N THR A 43 -7.17 14.41 -1.78
CA THR A 43 -6.52 15.71 -1.64
C THR A 43 -7.58 16.78 -1.37
N GLU A 44 -7.43 17.50 -0.28
CA GLU A 44 -8.34 18.57 0.13
C GLU A 44 -7.51 19.77 0.56
N ASP A 45 -7.77 20.91 -0.05
CA ASP A 45 -7.03 22.16 0.23
C ASP A 45 -5.51 21.99 0.11
N GLY A 46 -5.09 21.21 -0.89
CA GLY A 46 -3.67 20.98 -1.15
C GLY A 46 -2.99 19.95 -0.26
N LEU A 47 -3.72 19.34 0.67
CA LEU A 47 -3.19 18.33 1.58
C LEU A 47 -3.79 16.96 1.27
N PHE A 48 -2.94 15.94 1.26
CA PHE A 48 -3.38 14.56 1.12
C PHE A 48 -3.85 14.07 2.49
N ARG A 49 -5.13 13.70 2.57
CA ARG A 49 -5.79 13.45 3.85
C ARG A 49 -5.59 12.04 4.35
N GLU A 50 -5.92 11.85 5.61
CA GLU A 50 -5.69 10.62 6.36
C GLU A 50 -6.20 9.34 5.66
N PRO A 51 -7.42 9.32 5.08
CA PRO A 51 -7.87 8.09 4.38
C PRO A 51 -6.96 7.71 3.21
N GLY A 52 -6.42 8.69 2.51
CA GLY A 52 -5.51 8.43 1.40
C GLY A 52 -4.21 7.81 1.87
N LEU A 53 -3.70 8.24 3.02
CA LEU A 53 -2.48 7.67 3.60
C LEU A 53 -2.68 6.21 4.00
N VAL A 54 -3.81 5.90 4.61
CA VAL A 54 -4.17 4.52 4.98
C VAL A 54 -4.33 3.65 3.75
N GLU A 55 -5.02 4.15 2.72
CA GLU A 55 -5.19 3.44 1.45
C GLU A 55 -3.85 3.18 0.77
N ASN A 56 -2.95 4.15 0.81
CA ASN A 56 -1.61 4.00 0.21
C ASN A 56 -0.86 2.82 0.85
N ILE A 57 -0.89 2.69 2.18
CA ILE A 57 -0.23 1.59 2.87
C ILE A 57 -0.90 0.25 2.52
N ALA A 58 -2.23 0.21 2.55
CA ALA A 58 -2.98 -1.00 2.23
C ALA A 58 -2.72 -1.46 0.79
N GLN A 59 -2.68 -0.52 -0.15
CA GLN A 59 -2.40 -0.84 -1.55
C GLN A 59 -0.94 -1.26 -1.77
N THR A 60 -0.02 -0.75 -0.99
CA THR A 60 1.38 -1.22 -1.03
C THR A 60 1.45 -2.70 -0.64
N ALA A 61 0.72 -3.10 0.39
CA ALA A 61 0.63 -4.50 0.79
C ALA A 61 -0.05 -5.35 -0.29
N ALA A 62 -1.12 -4.83 -0.89
CA ALA A 62 -1.81 -5.51 -2.00
C ALA A 62 -0.89 -5.68 -3.21
N ALA A 63 -0.08 -4.67 -3.52
CA ALA A 63 0.86 -4.72 -4.63
C ALA A 63 1.92 -5.80 -4.41
N ARG A 64 2.39 -5.96 -3.18
CA ARG A 64 3.32 -7.04 -2.86
C ARG A 64 2.68 -8.41 -3.11
N ALA A 65 1.45 -8.60 -2.64
CA ALA A 65 0.73 -9.85 -2.86
C ALA A 65 0.53 -10.13 -4.34
N GLY A 66 0.23 -9.09 -5.12
CA GLY A 66 0.10 -9.21 -6.58
C GLY A 66 1.41 -9.54 -7.26
N TYR A 67 2.51 -8.96 -6.80
CA TYR A 67 3.85 -9.24 -7.31
C TYR A 67 4.21 -10.72 -7.08
N VAL A 68 3.97 -11.23 -5.87
CA VAL A 68 4.22 -12.63 -5.54
C VAL A 68 3.34 -13.56 -6.37
N SER A 69 2.05 -13.21 -6.49
CA SER A 69 1.11 -14.02 -7.28
C SER A 69 1.52 -14.12 -8.74
N LYS A 70 1.97 -13.02 -9.35
CA LYS A 70 2.47 -13.03 -10.73
C LYS A 70 3.72 -13.88 -10.88
N ALA A 71 4.65 -13.78 -9.93
CA ALA A 71 5.88 -14.57 -9.96
C ALA A 71 5.58 -16.07 -9.89
N GLU A 72 4.49 -16.44 -9.22
CA GLU A 72 4.05 -17.82 -9.09
C GLU A 72 2.98 -18.21 -10.12
N SER A 73 2.74 -17.35 -11.10
CA SER A 73 1.73 -17.56 -12.16
C SER A 73 0.33 -17.82 -11.60
N ARG A 74 -0.02 -17.13 -10.51
CA ARG A 74 -1.33 -17.21 -9.88
C ARG A 74 -2.13 -15.92 -10.12
N PRO A 75 -3.46 -15.97 -10.08
CA PRO A 75 -4.27 -14.75 -10.17
C PRO A 75 -4.00 -13.82 -8.99
N VAL A 76 -4.13 -12.51 -9.23
CA VAL A 76 -4.03 -11.51 -8.17
C VAL A 76 -5.17 -11.73 -7.19
N GLN A 77 -4.84 -11.83 -5.90
CA GLN A 77 -5.82 -12.05 -4.84
C GLN A 77 -6.33 -10.72 -4.31
N VAL A 78 -7.59 -10.70 -3.86
CA VAL A 78 -8.18 -9.52 -3.23
C VAL A 78 -7.96 -9.60 -1.74
N GLY A 79 -7.38 -8.55 -1.17
CA GLY A 79 -7.17 -8.43 0.26
C GLY A 79 -8.15 -7.42 0.85
N TYR A 80 -8.57 -7.66 2.08
CA TYR A 80 -9.45 -6.78 2.83
C TYR A 80 -8.77 -6.31 4.10
N LEU A 81 -8.79 -5.00 4.33
CA LEU A 81 -8.27 -4.43 5.56
C LEU A 81 -9.22 -4.75 6.71
N GLY A 82 -8.76 -5.57 7.66
CA GLY A 82 -9.57 -5.98 8.80
C GLY A 82 -9.40 -5.11 10.03
N ALA A 83 -8.18 -4.57 10.23
CA ALA A 83 -7.90 -3.72 11.38
C ALA A 83 -6.66 -2.86 11.10
N ILE A 84 -6.66 -1.68 11.72
CA ILE A 84 -5.49 -0.80 11.76
C ILE A 84 -5.18 -0.57 13.24
N ASN A 85 -3.92 -0.81 13.62
CA ASN A 85 -3.47 -0.66 15.00
C ASN A 85 -2.29 0.30 15.04
N ASN A 86 -2.19 1.04 16.14
CA ASN A 86 -1.05 1.93 16.42
C ASN A 86 -0.81 2.93 15.29
N LEU A 87 -1.90 3.44 14.70
CA LEU A 87 -1.80 4.44 13.64
C LEU A 87 -1.33 5.77 14.23
N GLU A 88 -0.20 6.25 13.71
CA GLU A 88 0.34 7.55 14.06
C GLU A 88 0.59 8.35 12.78
N ILE A 89 -0.05 9.49 12.67
CA ILE A 89 0.14 10.42 11.55
C ILE A 89 0.80 11.66 12.11
N PHE A 90 2.06 11.88 11.72
CA PHE A 90 2.85 12.99 12.26
C PHE A 90 2.66 14.27 11.45
N SER A 91 2.38 14.15 10.16
CA SER A 91 2.09 15.28 9.30
C SER A 91 1.36 14.83 8.05
N LEU A 92 0.66 15.77 7.40
CA LEU A 92 -0.02 15.51 6.13
C LEU A 92 0.85 16.04 4.99
N PRO A 93 1.14 15.21 4.00
CA PRO A 93 1.89 15.67 2.82
C PRO A 93 1.01 16.52 1.91
N LYS A 94 1.65 17.29 1.04
CA LYS A 94 0.95 18.23 0.18
C LYS A 94 1.08 17.85 -1.28
N THR A 95 0.26 18.46 -2.11
CA THR A 95 0.33 18.31 -3.57
C THR A 95 1.77 18.49 -4.05
N GLY A 96 2.22 17.59 -4.90
CA GLY A 96 3.57 17.58 -5.45
C GLY A 96 4.57 16.75 -4.65
N ASP A 97 4.28 16.43 -3.40
CA ASP A 97 5.14 15.57 -2.59
C ASP A 97 5.14 14.14 -3.12
N GLU A 98 6.27 13.46 -2.96
CA GLU A 98 6.37 12.04 -3.26
C GLU A 98 6.45 11.24 -1.97
N LEU A 99 5.58 10.24 -1.87
CA LEU A 99 5.56 9.33 -0.74
C LEU A 99 6.38 8.08 -1.09
N ILE A 100 7.23 7.67 -0.16
CA ILE A 100 7.89 6.37 -0.21
C ILE A 100 7.29 5.55 0.92
N THR A 101 6.62 4.47 0.55
CA THR A 101 5.93 3.63 1.52
C THR A 101 6.59 2.27 1.58
N GLU A 102 6.89 1.83 2.79
CA GLU A 102 7.47 0.52 3.04
C GLU A 102 6.51 -0.28 3.91
N ILE A 103 6.25 -1.52 3.49
CA ILE A 103 5.55 -2.47 4.36
C ILE A 103 6.48 -3.63 4.69
N THR A 104 6.31 -4.17 5.89
CA THR A 104 7.03 -5.34 6.35
C THR A 104 6.02 -6.35 6.85
N ILE A 105 6.14 -7.59 6.38
CA ILE A 105 5.30 -8.67 6.88
C ILE A 105 5.85 -9.12 8.22
N GLU A 106 5.07 -8.94 9.28
CA GLU A 106 5.44 -9.32 10.63
C GLU A 106 5.06 -10.77 10.91
N ASN A 107 3.90 -11.19 10.40
CA ASN A 107 3.40 -12.54 10.61
C ASN A 107 2.35 -12.89 9.56
N GLN A 108 2.22 -14.16 9.26
CA GLN A 108 1.22 -14.64 8.32
C GLN A 108 0.68 -15.97 8.86
N ILE A 109 -0.60 -15.96 9.24
CA ILE A 109 -1.27 -17.11 9.83
C ILE A 109 -2.55 -17.36 9.04
N PHE A 110 -2.62 -18.47 8.31
CA PHE A 110 -3.76 -18.81 7.44
C PHE A 110 -4.02 -17.68 6.44
N ASP A 111 -5.23 -17.11 6.44
CA ASP A 111 -5.65 -16.07 5.53
C ASP A 111 -5.39 -14.65 6.07
N VAL A 112 -4.69 -14.54 7.19
CA VAL A 112 -4.43 -13.28 7.87
C VAL A 112 -2.96 -12.91 7.74
N THR A 113 -2.68 -11.74 7.20
CA THR A 113 -1.32 -11.19 7.14
C THR A 113 -1.24 -9.97 8.05
N LEU A 114 -0.28 -10.00 8.97
CA LEU A 114 0.01 -8.86 9.83
C LEU A 114 1.20 -8.12 9.25
N ILE A 115 1.02 -6.83 9.00
CA ILE A 115 2.08 -5.98 8.44
C ILE A 115 2.32 -4.77 9.33
N SER A 116 3.53 -4.24 9.26
CA SER A 116 3.81 -2.86 9.67
C SER A 116 4.00 -2.02 8.42
N GLY A 117 3.54 -0.77 8.47
CA GLY A 117 3.65 0.16 7.38
C GLY A 117 4.26 1.48 7.83
N LYS A 118 5.05 2.07 6.95
CA LYS A 118 5.69 3.35 7.20
C LYS A 118 5.71 4.16 5.92
N ILE A 119 5.28 5.42 6.02
CA ILE A 119 5.37 6.37 4.91
C ILE A 119 6.43 7.41 5.24
N THR A 120 7.36 7.61 4.31
CA THR A 120 8.40 8.62 4.37
C THR A 120 8.13 9.67 3.29
N CYS A 121 8.27 10.93 3.65
CA CYS A 121 8.15 12.05 2.73
C CYS A 121 9.28 13.04 3.06
N ASN A 122 10.05 13.44 2.06
CA ASN A 122 11.21 14.33 2.25
C ASN A 122 12.16 13.81 3.33
N ASN A 123 12.42 12.51 3.34
CA ASN A 123 13.30 11.81 4.29
C ASN A 123 12.82 11.83 5.75
N GLU A 124 11.55 12.17 5.97
CA GLU A 124 10.94 12.13 7.30
C GLU A 124 9.81 11.14 7.34
N THR A 125 9.74 10.35 8.41
CA THR A 125 8.59 9.46 8.62
C THR A 125 7.37 10.28 8.98
N ILE A 126 6.32 10.19 8.16
CA ILE A 126 5.09 10.93 8.40
C ILE A 126 3.93 10.06 8.87
N VAL A 127 4.00 8.74 8.63
CA VAL A 127 2.97 7.80 9.07
C VAL A 127 3.61 6.50 9.50
N GLN A 128 3.09 5.90 10.57
CA GLN A 128 3.41 4.53 10.98
C GLN A 128 2.13 3.83 11.42
N CYS A 129 2.02 2.55 11.14
CA CYS A 129 0.90 1.76 11.64
C CYS A 129 1.18 0.27 11.53
N LYS A 130 0.27 -0.51 12.10
CA LYS A 130 0.18 -1.95 11.87
C LYS A 130 -1.18 -2.25 11.28
N MET A 131 -1.23 -3.19 10.35
CA MET A 131 -2.47 -3.58 9.70
C MET A 131 -2.65 -5.09 9.74
N LYS A 132 -3.90 -5.49 9.89
CA LYS A 132 -4.32 -6.88 9.73
C LYS A 132 -5.07 -6.96 8.40
N ILE A 133 -4.56 -7.76 7.48
CA ILE A 133 -5.12 -7.89 6.14
C ILE A 133 -5.60 -9.32 5.95
N PHE A 134 -6.87 -9.46 5.54
CA PHE A 134 -7.45 -10.75 5.20
C PHE A 134 -7.35 -10.95 3.69
N ILE A 135 -6.73 -12.05 3.28
CA ILE A 135 -6.64 -12.40 1.87
C ILE A 135 -7.70 -13.46 1.61
N ASN A 136 -8.63 -13.12 0.71
CA ASN A 136 -9.66 -14.06 0.32
C ASN A 136 -9.06 -15.05 -0.69
N GLN A 137 -8.78 -16.26 -0.22
CA GLN A 137 -8.38 -17.33 -1.12
C GLN A 137 -9.64 -17.84 -1.82
N LEU A 138 -9.71 -17.61 -3.13
CA LEU A 138 -10.70 -18.27 -3.93
C LEU A 138 -10.43 -19.77 -3.85
N LYS A 139 -11.30 -20.46 -3.13
CA LYS A 139 -11.25 -21.92 -3.12
C LYS A 139 -11.68 -22.39 -4.49
N ASP A 140 -10.80 -23.10 -5.16
CA ASP A 140 -11.22 -23.87 -6.31
C ASP A 140 -12.22 -24.91 -5.82
N SER A 141 -13.47 -24.64 -6.12
CA SER A 141 -14.54 -25.60 -5.85
C SER A 141 -14.79 -26.42 -7.09
#